data_2a1caf461a3a8ef93e410237e2bd15b8
#
_entry.id   2a1caf461a3a8ef93e410237e2bd15b8
#
_cell.length_a   1.000
_cell.length_b   1.000
_cell.length_c   1.000
_cell.angle_alpha   90.00
_cell.angle_beta   90.00
_cell.angle_gamma   90.00
#
_symmetry.space_group_name_H-M   'P 1'
#
loop_
_entity.id
_entity.type
_entity.pdbx_description
1 polymer ?
#
loop_
_entity_poly.entity_id
_entity_poly.type
_entity_poly.pdbx_seq_one_letter_code
_entity_poly.pdbx_strand_id
1 'polypeptide(L)'
;LRSQIKDDVAYPVNLGIMRPAVILGSFGMHKLFVGLVVASGIFGAGIGFSIIPSPAAADAFSSGTAKRLFSSQTNVLDTRAARQYSNSVRLQPASVVTPSKWGTPGYKGGYRGPYLAVARDAARRNGVPEDLFLRLVQQESGWKVDAKSNKGALGLAQLMPGTARNLGVNPHDPFENLDGGARYLMQQYREFGSWRLALAAYNAGPAAVKKYGGVPPYKETKNYVLKIWGS
;
A
#
# COMPACT_ATOMS: atom_id res chain seq x y z
N LEU A 1 8.71 13.21 -49.86
CA LEU A 1 9.48 14.38 -49.40
C LEU A 1 9.68 14.29 -47.90
N ARG A 2 10.94 14.18 -47.57
CA ARG A 2 11.61 14.17 -46.26
C ARG A 2 11.21 15.37 -45.39
N SER A 3 11.09 15.20 -44.09
CA SER A 3 11.95 15.94 -43.16
C SER A 3 12.03 15.22 -41.81
N GLN A 4 13.27 14.81 -41.52
CA GLN A 4 13.80 14.46 -40.23
C GLN A 4 13.70 15.69 -39.31
N ILE A 5 13.27 15.53 -38.09
CA ILE A 5 13.71 16.36 -36.98
C ILE A 5 14.06 15.40 -35.83
N LYS A 6 15.37 15.13 -35.75
CA LYS A 6 16.05 14.71 -34.52
C LYS A 6 16.18 15.97 -33.68
N ASP A 7 15.69 15.96 -32.48
CA ASP A 7 16.15 16.87 -31.44
C ASP A 7 16.45 16.05 -30.20
N ASP A 8 17.75 15.76 -30.08
CA ASP A 8 18.40 15.31 -28.87
C ASP A 8 18.39 16.47 -27.88
N VAL A 9 17.49 16.43 -26.90
CA VAL A 9 17.55 17.33 -25.76
C VAL A 9 18.33 16.63 -24.65
N ALA A 10 19.63 16.90 -24.62
CA ALA A 10 20.50 16.58 -23.50
C ALA A 10 20.09 17.44 -22.29
N TYR A 11 19.72 16.79 -21.20
CA TYR A 11 19.51 17.48 -19.93
C TYR A 11 20.85 17.67 -19.23
N PRO A 12 21.18 18.88 -18.75
CA PRO A 12 22.36 19.09 -17.92
C PRO A 12 22.15 18.45 -16.56
N VAL A 13 23.03 17.52 -16.21
CA VAL A 13 23.15 16.94 -14.88
C VAL A 13 23.76 18.01 -13.97
N ASN A 14 22.94 18.64 -13.15
CA ASN A 14 23.44 19.55 -12.13
C ASN A 14 23.83 18.74 -10.89
N LEU A 15 25.13 18.43 -10.80
CA LEU A 15 25.75 17.84 -9.61
C LEU A 15 25.86 18.90 -8.52
N GLY A 16 24.78 19.10 -7.77
CA GLY A 16 24.82 19.82 -6.50
C GLY A 16 25.38 18.93 -5.41
N ILE A 17 26.69 19.00 -5.16
CA ILE A 17 27.35 18.36 -4.02
C ILE A 17 26.88 19.07 -2.74
N MET A 18 25.88 18.51 -2.06
CA MET A 18 25.58 18.88 -0.67
C MET A 18 26.41 18.00 0.27
N ARG A 19 27.41 18.62 0.88
CA ARG A 19 28.18 18.06 1.99
C ARG A 19 27.26 17.86 3.21
N PRO A 20 27.35 16.72 3.93
CA PRO A 20 26.65 16.60 5.21
C PRO A 20 27.35 17.46 6.26
N ALA A 21 26.61 18.35 6.88
CA ALA A 21 27.04 19.05 8.08
C ALA A 21 27.09 18.05 9.24
N VAL A 22 28.30 17.81 9.72
CA VAL A 22 28.55 17.07 10.96
C VAL A 22 28.19 18.02 12.11
N ILE A 23 27.07 17.77 12.78
CA ILE A 23 26.78 18.39 14.07
C ILE A 23 27.28 17.41 15.14
N LEU A 24 28.46 17.71 15.69
CA LEU A 24 28.89 17.17 16.97
C LEU A 24 28.03 17.82 18.06
N GLY A 25 27.11 17.04 18.60
CA GLY A 25 26.38 17.34 19.84
C GLY A 25 26.77 16.34 20.92
N SER A 26 27.76 16.71 21.71
CA SER A 26 28.12 16.10 22.99
C SER A 26 26.99 16.33 23.98
N PHE A 27 26.67 15.33 24.77
CA PHE A 27 26.06 15.29 26.13
C PHE A 27 25.19 14.03 26.20
N GLY A 28 25.35 13.13 27.13
CA GLY A 28 25.69 13.17 28.53
C GLY A 28 25.53 11.76 29.05
N MET A 29 26.55 11.29 29.71
CA MET A 29 26.60 10.03 30.47
C MET A 29 25.56 10.06 31.59
N HIS A 30 24.62 9.15 31.65
CA HIS A 30 23.91 8.79 32.87
C HIS A 30 24.17 7.34 33.26
N LYS A 31 24.95 7.26 34.27
CA LYS A 31 25.34 6.22 35.21
C LYS A 31 24.36 5.06 35.37
N LEU A 32 24.95 3.86 35.17
CA LEU A 32 24.50 2.59 35.75
C LEU A 32 24.30 2.73 37.28
N PHE A 33 23.15 2.30 37.76
CA PHE A 33 22.98 1.90 39.14
C PHE A 33 22.83 0.38 39.20
N VAL A 34 23.93 -0.28 39.56
CA VAL A 34 23.95 -1.67 40.03
C VAL A 34 23.61 -1.61 41.50
N GLY A 35 22.41 -2.01 41.85
CA GLY A 35 22.00 -2.22 43.23
C GLY A 35 22.31 -3.66 43.68
N LEU A 36 23.48 -3.87 44.27
CA LEU A 36 23.83 -5.08 44.97
C LEU A 36 23.17 -5.02 46.36
N VAL A 37 22.15 -5.84 46.62
CA VAL A 37 21.65 -6.08 47.98
C VAL A 37 22.23 -7.38 48.46
N VAL A 38 23.24 -7.26 49.33
CA VAL A 38 23.74 -8.33 50.19
C VAL A 38 22.89 -8.29 51.45
N ALA A 39 22.16 -9.32 51.74
CA ALA A 39 21.61 -9.56 53.08
C ALA A 39 22.15 -10.89 53.61
N SER A 40 23.00 -10.73 54.57
CA SER A 40 23.56 -11.80 55.39
C SER A 40 22.55 -12.23 56.46
N GLY A 41 22.53 -13.52 56.73
CA GLY A 41 22.39 -14.03 58.09
C GLY A 41 21.08 -14.72 58.41
N ILE A 42 21.07 -15.92 58.71
CA ILE A 42 21.09 -16.54 60.05
C ILE A 42 20.70 -18.01 59.92
N PHE A 43 21.53 -18.84 60.52
CA PHE A 43 21.38 -20.26 60.77
C PHE A 43 20.06 -20.59 61.48
N GLY A 44 19.34 -21.59 60.96
CA GLY A 44 18.27 -22.30 61.63
C GLY A 44 18.19 -23.71 61.11
N ALA A 45 18.67 -24.66 61.87
CA ALA A 45 18.56 -26.09 61.63
C ALA A 45 17.08 -26.50 61.69
N GLY A 46 16.53 -26.87 60.58
CA GLY A 46 15.17 -27.43 60.47
C GLY A 46 15.20 -28.57 59.47
N ILE A 47 14.87 -29.78 59.94
CA ILE A 47 14.76 -31.02 59.16
C ILE A 47 13.78 -30.80 58.01
N GLY A 48 14.33 -30.56 56.83
CA GLY A 48 13.53 -30.33 55.63
C GLY A 48 13.18 -31.66 54.95
N PHE A 49 11.92 -31.95 54.93
CA PHE A 49 11.35 -32.96 54.02
C PHE A 49 11.47 -32.37 52.60
N SER A 50 12.42 -32.89 51.84
CA SER A 50 12.60 -32.55 50.44
C SER A 50 11.52 -33.22 49.64
N ILE A 51 10.41 -32.52 49.41
CA ILE A 51 9.45 -32.96 48.39
C ILE A 51 10.02 -32.57 47.06
N ILE A 52 10.68 -33.49 46.40
CA ILE A 52 11.05 -33.36 44.99
C ILE A 52 9.72 -33.47 44.20
N PRO A 53 9.28 -32.44 43.49
CA PRO A 53 8.11 -32.60 42.63
C PRO A 53 8.46 -33.58 41.49
N SER A 54 7.77 -34.71 41.48
CA SER A 54 7.87 -35.70 40.41
C SER A 54 7.57 -35.04 39.05
N PRO A 55 8.36 -35.30 37.99
CA PRO A 55 8.11 -34.73 36.67
C PRO A 55 6.85 -35.25 35.99
N ALA A 56 6.04 -36.07 36.64
CA ALA A 56 4.82 -36.65 36.08
C ALA A 56 3.62 -35.69 36.02
N ALA A 57 3.70 -34.46 36.59
CA ALA A 57 2.59 -33.51 36.57
C ALA A 57 2.63 -32.52 35.37
N ALA A 58 3.70 -32.48 34.58
CA ALA A 58 3.83 -31.56 33.45
C ALA A 58 3.21 -32.11 32.14
N ASP A 59 3.01 -33.45 32.04
CA ASP A 59 2.49 -34.05 30.82
C ASP A 59 0.96 -34.10 30.72
N ALA A 60 0.23 -33.74 31.79
CA ALA A 60 -1.23 -33.75 31.78
C ALA A 60 -1.86 -32.61 30.97
N PHE A 61 -1.10 -31.57 30.63
CA PHE A 61 -1.59 -30.44 29.86
C PHE A 61 -1.24 -30.47 28.36
N SER A 62 -0.46 -31.46 27.93
CA SER A 62 -0.07 -31.58 26.52
C SER A 62 -0.87 -32.65 25.76
N SER A 63 -1.91 -33.21 26.39
CA SER A 63 -2.72 -34.21 25.70
C SER A 63 -3.57 -33.57 24.58
N GLY A 64 -3.48 -34.16 23.37
CA GLY A 64 -4.25 -33.71 22.22
C GLY A 64 -5.77 -33.61 22.42
N THR A 65 -6.26 -34.19 23.53
CA THR A 65 -7.65 -34.12 23.99
C THR A 65 -8.02 -32.73 24.50
N ALA A 66 -7.16 -32.07 25.27
CA ALA A 66 -7.39 -30.70 25.78
C ALA A 66 -7.42 -29.70 24.62
N LYS A 67 -6.52 -29.86 23.62
CA LYS A 67 -6.49 -29.03 22.43
C LYS A 67 -7.72 -29.22 21.53
N ARG A 68 -8.25 -30.44 21.44
CA ARG A 68 -9.51 -30.75 20.72
C ARG A 68 -10.74 -30.17 21.43
N LEU A 69 -10.79 -30.25 22.76
CA LEU A 69 -11.89 -29.65 23.55
C LEU A 69 -11.87 -28.13 23.45
N PHE A 70 -10.69 -27.50 23.48
CA PHE A 70 -10.57 -26.04 23.34
C PHE A 70 -10.97 -25.58 21.93
N SER A 71 -10.55 -26.28 20.87
CA SER A 71 -10.93 -25.95 19.51
C SER A 71 -12.41 -26.20 19.22
N SER A 72 -13.04 -27.19 19.87
CA SER A 72 -14.48 -27.42 19.73
C SER A 72 -15.31 -26.38 20.45
N GLN A 73 -14.85 -25.85 21.59
CA GLN A 73 -15.54 -24.79 22.34
C GLN A 73 -15.41 -23.44 21.63
N THR A 74 -14.24 -23.11 21.06
CA THR A 74 -14.08 -21.89 20.26
C THR A 74 -14.90 -21.92 18.98
N ASN A 75 -14.96 -23.06 18.28
CA ASN A 75 -15.80 -23.21 17.10
C ASN A 75 -17.32 -23.07 17.41
N VAL A 76 -17.78 -23.52 18.57
CA VAL A 76 -19.19 -23.38 18.97
C VAL A 76 -19.50 -21.93 19.32
N LEU A 77 -18.57 -21.21 19.93
CA LEU A 77 -18.73 -19.79 20.23
C LEU A 77 -18.71 -18.93 18.95
N ASP A 78 -17.79 -19.21 18.03
CA ASP A 78 -17.71 -18.52 16.75
C ASP A 78 -18.95 -18.74 15.87
N THR A 79 -19.47 -19.97 15.83
CA THR A 79 -20.67 -20.27 15.03
C THR A 79 -21.94 -19.74 15.65
N ARG A 80 -22.03 -19.59 16.98
CA ARG A 80 -23.16 -18.92 17.64
C ARG A 80 -23.10 -17.42 17.48
N ALA A 81 -21.93 -16.80 17.68
CA ALA A 81 -21.70 -15.40 17.43
C ALA A 81 -21.95 -15.08 15.95
N ALA A 82 -21.41 -15.84 15.01
CA ALA A 82 -21.62 -15.66 13.57
C ALA A 82 -23.10 -15.75 13.18
N ARG A 83 -23.88 -16.68 13.76
CA ARG A 83 -25.33 -16.76 13.52
C ARG A 83 -26.11 -15.61 14.15
N GLN A 84 -25.69 -15.13 15.31
CA GLN A 84 -26.30 -13.99 15.96
C GLN A 84 -26.01 -12.70 15.20
N TYR A 85 -24.79 -12.55 14.63
CA TYR A 85 -24.41 -11.41 13.81
C TYR A 85 -24.90 -11.52 12.37
N SER A 86 -25.10 -12.71 11.80
CA SER A 86 -25.68 -12.85 10.45
C SER A 86 -27.11 -12.31 10.36
N ASN A 87 -27.88 -12.36 11.45
CA ASN A 87 -29.18 -11.70 11.51
C ASN A 87 -29.09 -10.20 11.74
N SER A 88 -27.94 -9.68 12.18
CA SER A 88 -27.69 -8.23 12.35
C SER A 88 -27.38 -7.52 11.04
N VAL A 89 -27.18 -8.24 9.94
CA VAL A 89 -27.07 -7.63 8.57
C VAL A 89 -28.32 -6.80 8.24
N ARG A 90 -29.45 -7.09 8.87
CA ARG A 90 -30.69 -6.31 8.74
C ARG A 90 -30.65 -4.95 9.44
N LEU A 91 -29.68 -4.75 10.36
CA LEU A 91 -29.46 -3.49 11.10
C LEU A 91 -28.18 -2.76 10.63
N GLN A 92 -27.42 -3.32 9.69
CA GLN A 92 -26.42 -2.52 9.01
C GLN A 92 -27.17 -1.43 8.23
N PRO A 93 -26.92 -0.15 8.52
CA PRO A 93 -27.43 0.90 7.66
C PRO A 93 -26.99 0.53 6.25
N ALA A 94 -27.94 0.58 5.29
CA ALA A 94 -27.62 0.39 3.87
C ALA A 94 -26.30 1.11 3.63
N SER A 95 -25.31 0.39 3.06
CA SER A 95 -23.97 0.94 2.85
C SER A 95 -24.18 2.32 2.23
N VAL A 96 -23.99 3.36 3.02
CA VAL A 96 -24.09 4.73 2.55
C VAL A 96 -23.02 4.79 1.50
N VAL A 97 -23.43 4.76 0.24
CA VAL A 97 -22.56 5.11 -0.87
C VAL A 97 -22.24 6.58 -0.61
N THR A 98 -21.21 6.81 0.21
CA THR A 98 -20.69 8.15 0.38
C THR A 98 -20.35 8.62 -1.02
N PRO A 99 -21.00 9.68 -1.52
CA PRO A 99 -20.59 10.27 -2.80
C PRO A 99 -19.08 10.44 -2.70
N SER A 100 -18.34 9.94 -3.67
CA SER A 100 -16.89 10.03 -3.60
C SER A 100 -16.60 11.50 -3.32
N LYS A 101 -15.85 11.81 -2.28
CA LYS A 101 -15.47 13.18 -1.84
C LYS A 101 -15.00 14.06 -3.02
N TRP A 102 -14.77 13.44 -4.16
CA TRP A 102 -14.20 14.01 -5.37
C TRP A 102 -15.18 14.07 -6.55
N GLY A 103 -16.44 13.67 -6.39
CA GLY A 103 -17.43 13.70 -7.49
C GLY A 103 -17.09 12.77 -8.67
N THR A 104 -16.19 11.81 -8.48
CA THR A 104 -15.82 10.87 -9.54
C THR A 104 -16.89 9.81 -9.74
N PRO A 105 -17.22 9.43 -10.99
CA PRO A 105 -18.13 8.32 -11.25
C PRO A 105 -17.64 7.01 -10.60
N GLY A 106 -18.54 6.15 -10.14
CA GLY A 106 -18.20 4.84 -9.63
C GLY A 106 -17.56 3.94 -10.68
N TYR A 107 -16.71 2.99 -10.26
CA TYR A 107 -16.15 1.98 -11.15
C TYR A 107 -17.22 1.00 -11.62
N LYS A 108 -17.57 1.03 -12.90
CA LYS A 108 -18.54 0.15 -13.56
C LYS A 108 -17.88 -0.98 -14.36
N GLY A 109 -16.56 -1.19 -14.23
CA GLY A 109 -15.84 -2.24 -14.94
C GLY A 109 -16.26 -3.64 -14.52
N GLY A 110 -16.17 -4.60 -15.44
CA GLY A 110 -16.54 -6.01 -15.22
C GLY A 110 -15.49 -6.87 -14.51
N TYR A 111 -14.27 -6.35 -14.29
CA TYR A 111 -13.20 -7.14 -13.68
C TYR A 111 -13.52 -7.50 -12.22
N ARG A 112 -13.37 -8.79 -11.89
CA ARG A 112 -13.60 -9.37 -10.55
C ARG A 112 -12.43 -10.25 -10.09
N GLY A 113 -11.28 -10.14 -10.78
CA GLY A 113 -10.09 -10.94 -10.49
C GLY A 113 -9.34 -10.50 -9.22
N PRO A 114 -8.26 -11.22 -8.87
CA PRO A 114 -7.55 -11.06 -7.60
C PRO A 114 -6.93 -9.67 -7.41
N TYR A 115 -6.60 -8.98 -8.47
CA TYR A 115 -5.95 -7.66 -8.39
C TYR A 115 -6.93 -6.51 -8.11
N LEU A 116 -8.25 -6.74 -8.12
CA LEU A 116 -9.23 -5.70 -7.80
C LEU A 116 -9.06 -5.18 -6.36
N ALA A 117 -8.99 -6.10 -5.40
CA ALA A 117 -8.77 -5.75 -4.00
C ALA A 117 -7.42 -5.06 -3.80
N VAL A 118 -6.37 -5.59 -4.43
CA VAL A 118 -5.01 -5.03 -4.35
C VAL A 118 -4.97 -3.59 -4.87
N ALA A 119 -5.64 -3.31 -6.00
CA ALA A 119 -5.71 -1.96 -6.56
C ALA A 119 -6.49 -1.00 -5.66
N ARG A 120 -7.58 -1.44 -5.02
CA ARG A 120 -8.31 -0.64 -4.02
C ARG A 120 -7.43 -0.30 -2.84
N ASP A 121 -6.70 -1.28 -2.31
CA ASP A 121 -5.79 -1.09 -1.19
C ASP A 121 -4.63 -0.14 -1.54
N ALA A 122 -4.04 -0.30 -2.73
CA ALA A 122 -3.02 0.61 -3.25
C ALA A 122 -3.55 2.05 -3.35
N ALA A 123 -4.75 2.24 -3.89
CA ALA A 123 -5.40 3.55 -3.99
C ALA A 123 -5.60 4.17 -2.60
N ARG A 124 -6.17 3.42 -1.65
CA ARG A 124 -6.40 3.89 -0.26
C ARG A 124 -5.11 4.30 0.44
N ARG A 125 -4.09 3.44 0.41
CA ARG A 125 -2.79 3.72 1.04
C ARG A 125 -2.15 5.00 0.51
N ASN A 126 -2.35 5.28 -0.77
CA ASN A 126 -1.76 6.45 -1.43
C ASN A 126 -2.72 7.67 -1.50
N GLY A 127 -3.91 7.59 -0.91
CA GLY A 127 -4.88 8.69 -0.86
C GLY A 127 -5.56 8.99 -2.21
N VAL A 128 -5.54 8.04 -3.14
CA VAL A 128 -6.20 8.14 -4.44
C VAL A 128 -7.65 7.65 -4.32
N PRO A 129 -8.66 8.32 -4.94
CA PRO A 129 -10.00 7.79 -4.99
C PRO A 129 -10.03 6.41 -5.65
N GLU A 130 -10.57 5.39 -4.95
CA GLU A 130 -10.53 4.00 -5.39
C GLU A 130 -11.10 3.83 -6.81
N ASP A 131 -12.31 4.31 -7.04
CA ASP A 131 -12.98 4.17 -8.33
C ASP A 131 -12.23 4.87 -9.49
N LEU A 132 -11.53 5.97 -9.20
CA LEU A 132 -10.68 6.65 -10.17
C LEU A 132 -9.51 5.76 -10.57
N PHE A 133 -8.82 5.18 -9.58
CA PHE A 133 -7.68 4.32 -9.83
C PHE A 133 -8.06 3.02 -10.54
N LEU A 134 -9.19 2.41 -10.17
CA LEU A 134 -9.69 1.21 -10.87
C LEU A 134 -9.98 1.47 -12.35
N ARG A 135 -10.54 2.64 -12.68
CA ARG A 135 -10.78 3.04 -14.08
C ARG A 135 -9.48 3.32 -14.82
N LEU A 136 -8.48 3.88 -14.12
CA LEU A 136 -7.14 4.05 -14.68
C LEU A 136 -6.55 2.70 -15.04
N VAL A 137 -6.49 1.74 -14.12
CA VAL A 137 -5.95 0.38 -14.37
C VAL A 137 -6.71 -0.31 -15.51
N GLN A 138 -8.03 -0.17 -15.55
CA GLN A 138 -8.85 -0.69 -16.65
C GLN A 138 -8.46 -0.07 -18.01
N GLN A 139 -8.16 1.22 -18.04
CA GLN A 139 -7.77 1.92 -19.27
C GLN A 139 -6.33 1.60 -19.68
N GLU A 140 -5.41 1.42 -18.73
CA GLU A 140 -3.99 1.18 -18.97
C GLU A 140 -3.72 -0.22 -19.52
N SER A 141 -4.18 -1.24 -18.84
CA SER A 141 -3.86 -2.64 -19.15
C SER A 141 -5.06 -3.52 -19.45
N GLY A 142 -6.28 -3.06 -19.13
CA GLY A 142 -7.43 -3.94 -19.08
C GLY A 142 -7.27 -5.08 -18.07
N TRP A 143 -6.49 -4.86 -17.01
CA TRP A 143 -6.15 -5.84 -15.97
C TRP A 143 -5.20 -6.96 -16.42
N LYS A 144 -4.45 -6.78 -17.50
CA LYS A 144 -3.41 -7.73 -17.95
C LYS A 144 -2.11 -7.43 -17.20
N VAL A 145 -1.65 -8.43 -16.43
CA VAL A 145 -0.46 -8.29 -15.56
C VAL A 145 0.83 -8.09 -16.37
N ASP A 146 0.93 -8.77 -17.48
CA ASP A 146 2.07 -8.80 -18.39
C ASP A 146 1.95 -7.78 -19.54
N ALA A 147 1.02 -6.83 -19.42
CA ALA A 147 0.83 -5.81 -20.45
C ALA A 147 2.09 -4.99 -20.67
N LYS A 148 2.48 -4.86 -21.94
CA LYS A 148 3.60 -4.04 -22.37
C LYS A 148 3.18 -3.17 -23.53
N SER A 149 3.35 -1.86 -23.43
CA SER A 149 3.06 -0.94 -24.51
C SER A 149 4.21 -0.84 -25.51
N ASN A 150 3.91 -0.31 -26.71
CA ASN A 150 4.94 -0.04 -27.73
C ASN A 150 6.00 0.96 -27.25
N LYS A 151 5.68 1.81 -26.26
CA LYS A 151 6.59 2.77 -25.64
C LYS A 151 7.37 2.16 -24.47
N GLY A 152 7.12 0.89 -24.14
CA GLY A 152 7.79 0.16 -23.06
C GLY A 152 7.17 0.36 -21.66
N ALA A 153 5.96 0.86 -21.54
CA ALA A 153 5.23 0.87 -20.28
C ALA A 153 4.84 -0.56 -19.88
N LEU A 154 4.87 -0.86 -18.58
CA LEU A 154 4.79 -2.22 -18.05
C LEU A 154 3.69 -2.39 -17.00
N GLY A 155 3.05 -3.56 -17.05
CA GLY A 155 2.17 -4.09 -16.01
C GLY A 155 0.79 -3.44 -15.94
N LEU A 156 0.11 -3.68 -14.82
CA LEU A 156 -1.29 -3.30 -14.60
C LEU A 156 -1.54 -1.79 -14.72
N ALA A 157 -0.64 -0.98 -14.15
CA ALA A 157 -0.72 0.48 -14.15
C ALA A 157 0.15 1.12 -15.25
N GLN A 158 0.74 0.32 -16.16
CA GLN A 158 1.56 0.77 -17.29
C GLN A 158 2.64 1.79 -16.89
N LEU A 159 3.47 1.42 -15.91
CA LEU A 159 4.58 2.27 -15.50
C LEU A 159 5.72 2.24 -16.52
N MET A 160 6.21 3.41 -16.89
CA MET A 160 7.45 3.51 -17.65
C MET A 160 8.64 3.05 -16.80
N PRO A 161 9.64 2.34 -17.35
CA PRO A 161 10.79 1.86 -16.59
C PRO A 161 11.53 2.95 -15.83
N GLY A 162 11.62 4.17 -16.38
CA GLY A 162 12.20 5.32 -15.69
C GLY A 162 11.37 5.73 -14.47
N THR A 163 10.06 5.80 -14.61
CA THR A 163 9.15 6.10 -13.50
C THR A 163 9.21 5.03 -12.42
N ALA A 164 9.21 3.75 -12.79
CA ALA A 164 9.33 2.64 -11.84
C ALA A 164 10.63 2.72 -11.02
N ARG A 165 11.78 3.00 -11.68
CA ARG A 165 13.05 3.21 -10.99
C ARG A 165 13.00 4.38 -10.01
N ASN A 166 12.45 5.52 -10.42
CA ASN A 166 12.33 6.71 -9.56
C ASN A 166 11.45 6.46 -8.34
N LEU A 167 10.45 5.58 -8.48
CA LEU A 167 9.56 5.16 -7.40
C LEU A 167 10.15 4.02 -6.54
N GLY A 168 11.25 3.39 -6.97
CA GLY A 168 11.84 2.24 -6.28
C GLY A 168 10.95 0.99 -6.31
N VAL A 169 10.20 0.76 -7.41
CA VAL A 169 9.31 -0.39 -7.57
C VAL A 169 9.71 -1.27 -8.74
N ASN A 170 9.46 -2.58 -8.60
CA ASN A 170 9.57 -3.54 -9.71
C ASN A 170 8.29 -3.48 -10.56
N PRO A 171 8.34 -2.98 -11.81
CA PRO A 171 7.15 -2.87 -12.64
C PRO A 171 6.59 -4.21 -13.12
N HIS A 172 7.34 -5.31 -12.95
CA HIS A 172 6.90 -6.67 -13.29
C HIS A 172 6.16 -7.36 -12.13
N ASP A 173 6.32 -6.88 -10.90
CA ASP A 173 5.52 -7.35 -9.77
C ASP A 173 4.17 -6.62 -9.76
N PRO A 174 3.04 -7.34 -9.84
CA PRO A 174 1.72 -6.71 -9.94
C PRO A 174 1.34 -5.90 -8.69
N PHE A 175 1.82 -6.27 -7.51
CA PHE A 175 1.55 -5.55 -6.27
C PHE A 175 2.33 -4.24 -6.22
N GLU A 176 3.62 -4.29 -6.53
CA GLU A 176 4.47 -3.11 -6.59
C GLU A 176 4.09 -2.18 -7.74
N ASN A 177 3.67 -2.73 -8.88
CA ASN A 177 3.20 -1.98 -10.03
C ASN A 177 1.94 -1.18 -9.70
N LEU A 178 0.95 -1.78 -9.05
CA LEU A 178 -0.27 -1.09 -8.62
C LEU A 178 0.02 -0.03 -7.56
N ASP A 179 0.86 -0.33 -6.57
CA ASP A 179 1.26 0.64 -5.54
C ASP A 179 2.03 1.81 -6.16
N GLY A 180 3.00 1.53 -7.02
CA GLY A 180 3.74 2.53 -7.77
C GLY A 180 2.86 3.41 -8.66
N GLY A 181 1.89 2.81 -9.35
CA GLY A 181 0.92 3.53 -10.16
C GLY A 181 0.05 4.48 -9.35
N ALA A 182 -0.47 4.03 -8.21
CA ALA A 182 -1.25 4.89 -7.29
C ALA A 182 -0.40 6.03 -6.73
N ARG A 183 0.84 5.73 -6.34
CA ARG A 183 1.81 6.71 -5.83
C ARG A 183 2.15 7.76 -6.87
N TYR A 184 2.40 7.33 -8.11
CA TYR A 184 2.68 8.25 -9.22
C TYR A 184 1.48 9.16 -9.54
N LEU A 185 0.27 8.61 -9.56
CA LEU A 185 -0.95 9.41 -9.77
C LEU A 185 -1.15 10.45 -8.67
N MET A 186 -0.90 10.08 -7.41
CA MET A 186 -0.97 11.02 -6.30
C MET A 186 0.11 12.11 -6.39
N GLN A 187 1.32 11.79 -6.85
CA GLN A 187 2.35 12.82 -7.11
C GLN A 187 1.87 13.84 -8.13
N GLN A 188 1.25 13.37 -9.23
CA GLN A 188 0.69 14.28 -10.23
C GLN A 188 -0.46 15.12 -9.65
N TYR A 189 -1.31 14.53 -8.80
CA TYR A 189 -2.35 15.30 -8.13
C TYR A 189 -1.79 16.39 -7.21
N ARG A 190 -0.76 16.09 -6.45
CA ARG A 190 -0.10 17.08 -5.58
C ARG A 190 0.51 18.23 -6.37
N GLU A 191 1.02 17.95 -7.56
CA GLU A 191 1.64 18.94 -8.43
C GLU A 191 0.60 19.87 -9.10
N PHE A 192 -0.52 19.30 -9.56
CA PHE A 192 -1.50 20.03 -10.38
C PHE A 192 -2.79 20.42 -9.64
N GLY A 193 -3.03 19.93 -8.43
CA GLY A 193 -4.21 20.21 -7.62
C GLY A 193 -5.55 19.71 -8.19
N SER A 194 -5.52 18.97 -9.29
CA SER A 194 -6.71 18.48 -10.01
C SER A 194 -6.53 17.07 -10.51
N TRP A 195 -7.49 16.18 -10.23
CA TRP A 195 -7.47 14.80 -10.73
C TRP A 195 -7.50 14.74 -12.25
N ARG A 196 -8.23 15.66 -12.90
CA ARG A 196 -8.28 15.76 -14.36
C ARG A 196 -6.90 16.06 -14.94
N LEU A 197 -6.16 16.98 -14.35
CA LEU A 197 -4.80 17.33 -14.76
C LEU A 197 -3.80 16.23 -14.35
N ALA A 198 -4.00 15.59 -13.21
CA ALA A 198 -3.19 14.45 -12.79
C ALA A 198 -3.28 13.27 -13.77
N LEU A 199 -4.48 12.95 -14.26
CA LEU A 199 -4.67 11.94 -15.30
C LEU A 199 -4.00 12.33 -16.63
N ALA A 200 -4.10 13.61 -17.00
CA ALA A 200 -3.42 14.11 -18.19
C ALA A 200 -1.89 14.00 -18.06
N ALA A 201 -1.35 14.32 -16.88
CA ALA A 201 0.07 14.20 -16.57
C ALA A 201 0.52 12.73 -16.50
N TYR A 202 -0.32 11.84 -15.99
CA TYR A 202 -0.04 10.40 -15.98
C TYR A 202 0.17 9.86 -17.40
N ASN A 203 -0.71 10.23 -18.34
CA ASN A 203 -0.67 9.77 -19.73
C ASN A 203 0.36 10.51 -20.59
N ALA A 204 0.36 11.85 -20.55
CA ALA A 204 1.20 12.68 -21.44
C ALA A 204 2.51 13.17 -20.82
N GLY A 205 2.69 12.92 -19.53
CA GLY A 205 3.80 13.45 -18.73
C GLY A 205 3.53 14.85 -18.17
N PRO A 206 4.08 15.17 -16.97
CA PRO A 206 3.88 16.46 -16.30
C PRO A 206 4.39 17.66 -17.11
N ALA A 207 5.48 17.48 -17.85
CA ALA A 207 6.03 18.53 -18.70
C ALA A 207 5.03 19.03 -19.76
N ALA A 208 4.26 18.12 -20.35
CA ALA A 208 3.24 18.47 -21.33
C ALA A 208 2.11 19.28 -20.69
N VAL A 209 1.63 18.88 -19.51
CA VAL A 209 0.59 19.63 -18.77
C VAL A 209 1.05 21.02 -18.39
N LYS A 210 2.30 21.17 -17.93
CA LYS A 210 2.91 22.47 -17.64
C LYS A 210 3.00 23.34 -18.89
N LYS A 211 3.51 22.77 -20.00
CA LYS A 211 3.68 23.49 -21.26
C LYS A 211 2.36 24.09 -21.77
N TYR A 212 1.26 23.34 -21.64
CA TYR A 212 -0.04 23.79 -22.15
C TYR A 212 -0.92 24.45 -21.10
N GLY A 213 -0.47 24.56 -19.85
CA GLY A 213 -1.25 25.12 -18.75
C GLY A 213 -2.56 24.38 -18.47
N GLY A 214 -2.67 23.11 -18.90
CA GLY A 214 -3.90 22.32 -18.82
C GLY A 214 -3.79 20.96 -19.49
N VAL A 215 -4.93 20.35 -19.83
CA VAL A 215 -4.92 19.07 -20.57
C VAL A 215 -4.34 19.32 -21.96
N PRO A 216 -3.22 18.66 -22.33
CA PRO A 216 -2.59 18.84 -23.63
C PRO A 216 -3.56 18.57 -24.78
N PRO A 217 -3.43 19.27 -25.93
CA PRO A 217 -4.34 19.12 -27.06
C PRO A 217 -4.18 17.80 -27.82
N TYR A 218 -3.53 16.80 -27.23
CA TYR A 218 -3.33 15.49 -27.80
C TYR A 218 -4.66 14.69 -27.77
N LYS A 219 -5.10 14.16 -28.92
CA LYS A 219 -6.32 13.37 -29.03
C LYS A 219 -6.34 12.18 -28.05
N GLU A 220 -5.21 11.50 -27.92
CA GLU A 220 -5.02 10.37 -26.98
C GLU A 220 -5.29 10.81 -25.54
N THR A 221 -4.61 11.87 -25.08
CA THR A 221 -4.71 12.36 -23.70
C THR A 221 -6.11 12.89 -23.38
N LYS A 222 -6.73 13.63 -24.30
CA LYS A 222 -8.11 14.10 -24.12
C LYS A 222 -9.08 12.93 -23.95
N ASN A 223 -8.98 11.90 -24.81
CA ASN A 223 -9.81 10.71 -24.72
C ASN A 223 -9.53 9.90 -23.46
N TYR A 224 -8.27 9.80 -23.04
CA TYR A 224 -7.88 9.15 -21.81
C TYR A 224 -8.53 9.80 -20.59
N VAL A 225 -8.40 11.11 -20.47
CA VAL A 225 -9.02 11.87 -19.39
C VAL A 225 -10.54 11.72 -19.40
N LEU A 226 -11.18 11.84 -20.57
CA LEU A 226 -12.62 11.69 -20.69
C LEU A 226 -13.11 10.29 -20.26
N LYS A 227 -12.42 9.23 -20.64
CA LYS A 227 -12.79 7.85 -20.28
C LYS A 227 -12.67 7.57 -18.78
N ILE A 228 -11.67 8.15 -18.11
CA ILE A 228 -11.40 7.87 -16.70
C ILE A 228 -12.13 8.85 -15.78
N TRP A 229 -12.09 10.13 -16.09
CA TRP A 229 -12.71 11.17 -15.27
C TRP A 229 -14.21 11.30 -15.53
N GLY A 230 -14.62 11.16 -16.80
CA GLY A 230 -15.94 11.48 -17.28
C GLY A 230 -16.00 12.88 -17.90
N SER A 231 -17.15 13.24 -18.37
CA SER A 231 -17.45 14.57 -18.93
C SER A 231 -17.61 15.60 -17.84
#